data_a27959ca8ebb430758717f101d870401
#
_entry.id   a27959ca8ebb430758717f101d870401
#
_cell.length_a   1.000
_cell.length_b   1.000
_cell.length_c   1.000
_cell.angle_alpha   90.00
_cell.angle_beta   90.00
_cell.angle_gamma   90.00
#
_symmetry.space_group_name_H-M   'P 1'
#
loop_
_entity.id
_entity.type
_entity.pdbx_description
1 polymer ?
#
loop_
_entity_poly.entity_id
_entity_poly.type
_entity_poly.pdbx_seq_one_letter_code
_entity_poly.pdbx_strand_id
1 'polypeptide(L)'
;MTYLSDDQLMLKVVSQCTGSFTELVSRHVDALHAYAYRLSGDPSTADDLVQETWVKVWTHASSYKVGKVKLTTWLHRVLHNKFVDHLRKQSKFSRSEDYANLALQAPASFEPEQQSQQRDTIDEFAQVLAQVPENQRAALLLVHRQGFSIGETAEILNLSNAATQSLLARGRRAIRSADLNLRRETHEH
;
A
#
# COMPACT_ATOMS: atom_id res chain seq x y z
N MET A 1 -26.44 -18.75 -10.64
CA MET A 1 -25.34 -18.84 -9.65
C MET A 1 -25.51 -17.68 -8.66
N THR A 2 -25.72 -17.96 -7.40
CA THR A 2 -25.91 -16.91 -6.37
C THR A 2 -24.56 -16.28 -6.08
N TYR A 3 -24.40 -14.99 -6.38
CA TYR A 3 -23.18 -14.24 -6.10
C TYR A 3 -23.09 -14.00 -4.58
N LEU A 4 -22.14 -14.64 -3.90
CA LEU A 4 -21.91 -14.47 -2.46
C LEU A 4 -21.23 -13.12 -2.20
N SER A 5 -21.69 -12.42 -1.17
CA SER A 5 -21.00 -11.21 -0.70
C SER A 5 -19.65 -11.56 -0.03
N ASP A 6 -18.77 -10.59 0.08
CA ASP A 6 -17.47 -10.76 0.73
C ASP A 6 -17.63 -11.22 2.20
N ASP A 7 -18.62 -10.70 2.91
CA ASP A 7 -18.96 -11.12 4.27
C ASP A 7 -19.37 -12.59 4.33
N GLN A 8 -20.17 -13.05 3.37
CA GLN A 8 -20.59 -14.45 3.28
C GLN A 8 -19.41 -15.37 2.94
N LEU A 9 -18.50 -14.92 2.07
CA LEU A 9 -17.28 -15.65 1.76
C LEU A 9 -16.36 -15.73 2.99
N MET A 10 -16.18 -14.63 3.72
CA MET A 10 -15.38 -14.61 4.95
C MET A 10 -15.90 -15.57 6.02
N LEU A 11 -17.22 -15.65 6.21
CA LEU A 11 -17.81 -16.65 7.14
C LEU A 11 -17.43 -18.09 6.76
N LYS A 12 -17.38 -18.39 5.45
CA LYS A 12 -16.93 -19.71 4.98
C LYS A 12 -15.42 -19.91 5.12
N VAL A 13 -14.61 -18.84 4.98
CA VAL A 13 -13.16 -18.89 5.23
C VAL A 13 -12.86 -19.18 6.68
N VAL A 14 -13.63 -18.65 7.63
CA VAL A 14 -13.54 -19.03 9.06
C VAL A 14 -13.73 -20.53 9.24
N SER A 15 -14.57 -21.18 8.44
CA SER A 15 -14.77 -22.64 8.41
C SER A 15 -13.77 -23.37 7.50
N GLN A 16 -12.65 -22.73 7.13
CA GLN A 16 -11.56 -23.31 6.32
C GLN A 16 -11.98 -23.71 4.91
N CYS A 17 -12.96 -23.02 4.29
CA CYS A 17 -13.38 -23.25 2.92
C CYS A 17 -12.39 -22.61 1.93
N THR A 18 -11.55 -23.41 1.31
CA THR A 18 -10.52 -22.98 0.33
C THR A 18 -11.12 -22.29 -0.90
N GLY A 19 -12.26 -22.82 -1.43
CA GLY A 19 -12.92 -22.22 -2.60
C GLY A 19 -13.41 -20.78 -2.33
N SER A 20 -13.94 -20.51 -1.12
CA SER A 20 -14.34 -19.15 -0.72
C SER A 20 -13.15 -18.25 -0.53
N PHE A 21 -12.03 -18.77 -0.04
CA PHE A 21 -10.78 -18.04 0.08
C PHE A 21 -10.21 -17.65 -1.29
N THR A 22 -10.15 -18.61 -2.24
CA THR A 22 -9.70 -18.35 -3.61
C THR A 22 -10.55 -17.26 -4.29
N GLU A 23 -11.86 -17.30 -4.09
CA GLU A 23 -12.76 -16.27 -4.62
C GLU A 23 -12.46 -14.88 -4.05
N LEU A 24 -12.23 -14.76 -2.72
CA LEU A 24 -11.82 -13.49 -2.11
C LEU A 24 -10.47 -13.00 -2.62
N VAL A 25 -9.50 -13.90 -2.78
CA VAL A 25 -8.20 -13.55 -3.37
C VAL A 25 -8.41 -12.98 -4.77
N SER A 26 -9.16 -13.66 -5.63
CA SER A 26 -9.38 -13.21 -7.02
C SER A 26 -10.07 -11.84 -7.11
N ARG A 27 -10.92 -11.49 -6.14
CA ARG A 27 -11.61 -10.18 -6.11
C ARG A 27 -10.74 -9.02 -5.66
N HIS A 28 -9.77 -9.28 -4.79
CA HIS A 28 -9.09 -8.21 -4.06
C HIS A 28 -7.57 -8.14 -4.26
N VAL A 29 -6.94 -9.18 -4.86
CA VAL A 29 -5.48 -9.24 -4.99
C VAL A 29 -4.91 -8.08 -5.78
N ASP A 30 -5.52 -7.70 -6.89
CA ASP A 30 -5.02 -6.63 -7.76
C ASP A 30 -5.03 -5.27 -7.06
N ALA A 31 -6.12 -4.97 -6.32
CA ALA A 31 -6.23 -3.72 -5.56
C ALA A 31 -5.20 -3.65 -4.42
N LEU A 32 -5.01 -4.76 -3.71
CA LEU A 32 -4.01 -4.86 -2.64
C LEU A 32 -2.59 -4.74 -3.20
N HIS A 33 -2.29 -5.44 -4.31
CA HIS A 33 -0.97 -5.39 -4.95
C HIS A 33 -0.67 -3.97 -5.46
N ALA A 34 -1.63 -3.33 -6.13
CA ALA A 34 -1.46 -1.96 -6.60
C ALA A 34 -1.21 -0.95 -5.45
N TYR A 35 -1.85 -1.16 -4.30
CA TYR A 35 -1.59 -0.35 -3.10
C TYR A 35 -0.20 -0.64 -2.52
N ALA A 36 0.15 -1.92 -2.34
CA ALA A 36 1.44 -2.33 -1.80
C ALA A 36 2.61 -1.83 -2.65
N TYR A 37 2.52 -1.96 -3.97
CA TYR A 37 3.54 -1.51 -4.90
C TYR A 37 3.75 0.02 -4.84
N ARG A 38 2.67 0.80 -4.91
CA ARG A 38 2.78 2.27 -4.81
C ARG A 38 3.26 2.75 -3.45
N LEU A 39 3.03 1.95 -2.41
CA LEU A 39 3.44 2.27 -1.04
C LEU A 39 4.93 1.96 -0.82
N SER A 40 5.40 0.80 -1.26
CA SER A 40 6.79 0.34 -1.09
C SER A 40 7.75 0.89 -2.15
N GLY A 41 7.26 1.08 -3.38
CA GLY A 41 8.10 1.41 -4.54
C GLY A 41 8.90 0.23 -5.10
N ASP A 42 8.72 -0.98 -4.55
CA ASP A 42 9.48 -2.19 -4.91
C ASP A 42 8.54 -3.37 -5.17
N PRO A 43 8.63 -4.03 -6.36
CA PRO A 43 7.76 -5.16 -6.70
C PRO A 43 7.89 -6.34 -5.75
N SER A 44 9.11 -6.70 -5.35
CA SER A 44 9.36 -7.84 -4.48
C SER A 44 8.75 -7.62 -3.10
N THR A 45 8.94 -6.44 -2.53
CA THR A 45 8.30 -6.05 -1.26
C THR A 45 6.77 -6.04 -1.38
N ALA A 46 6.22 -5.60 -2.51
CA ALA A 46 4.78 -5.62 -2.74
C ALA A 46 4.21 -7.04 -2.76
N ASP A 47 4.88 -7.97 -3.46
CA ASP A 47 4.50 -9.38 -3.52
C ASP A 47 4.53 -10.02 -2.12
N ASP A 48 5.60 -9.79 -1.35
CA ASP A 48 5.73 -10.30 0.01
C ASP A 48 4.63 -9.77 0.93
N LEU A 49 4.33 -8.47 0.88
CA LEU A 49 3.29 -7.84 1.68
C LEU A 49 1.90 -8.40 1.35
N VAL A 50 1.60 -8.61 0.08
CA VAL A 50 0.33 -9.19 -0.36
C VAL A 50 0.23 -10.66 0.08
N GLN A 51 1.29 -11.44 -0.10
CA GLN A 51 1.33 -12.83 0.35
C GLN A 51 1.15 -12.93 1.87
N GLU A 52 1.90 -12.16 2.66
CA GLU A 52 1.77 -12.12 4.11
C GLU A 52 0.38 -11.68 4.56
N THR A 53 -0.26 -10.77 3.81
CA THR A 53 -1.64 -10.34 4.06
C THR A 53 -2.60 -11.52 3.90
N TRP A 54 -2.53 -12.26 2.80
CA TRP A 54 -3.40 -13.41 2.57
C TRP A 54 -3.16 -14.56 3.54
N VAL A 55 -1.90 -14.81 3.93
CA VAL A 55 -1.58 -15.76 5.02
C VAL A 55 -2.25 -15.33 6.32
N LYS A 56 -2.21 -14.03 6.67
CA LYS A 56 -2.87 -13.49 7.85
C LYS A 56 -4.39 -13.62 7.77
N VAL A 57 -4.98 -13.35 6.61
CA VAL A 57 -6.42 -13.53 6.36
C VAL A 57 -6.84 -14.98 6.60
N TRP A 58 -6.11 -15.94 6.02
CA TRP A 58 -6.40 -17.35 6.19
C TRP A 58 -6.29 -17.84 7.64
N THR A 59 -5.20 -17.48 8.29
CA THR A 59 -4.89 -17.96 9.65
C THR A 59 -5.71 -17.25 10.74
N HIS A 60 -6.18 -16.03 10.49
CA HIS A 60 -6.89 -15.20 11.48
C HIS A 60 -8.23 -14.69 10.97
N ALA A 61 -8.89 -15.45 10.10
CA ALA A 61 -10.20 -15.09 9.52
C ALA A 61 -11.23 -14.72 10.60
N SER A 62 -11.22 -15.39 11.76
CA SER A 62 -12.11 -15.12 12.90
C SER A 62 -11.91 -13.73 13.52
N SER A 63 -10.81 -13.04 13.24
CA SER A 63 -10.60 -11.65 13.70
C SER A 63 -11.39 -10.62 12.91
N TYR A 64 -11.86 -10.96 11.72
CA TYR A 64 -12.78 -10.14 10.95
C TYR A 64 -14.18 -10.18 11.58
N LYS A 65 -14.75 -9.00 11.82
CA LYS A 65 -16.09 -8.87 12.41
C LYS A 65 -17.05 -8.38 11.33
N VAL A 66 -17.85 -9.33 10.81
CA VAL A 66 -18.90 -9.04 9.83
C VAL A 66 -19.79 -7.87 10.30
N GLY A 67 -20.04 -6.93 9.40
CA GLY A 67 -20.92 -5.77 9.66
C GLY A 67 -20.29 -4.64 10.48
N LYS A 68 -19.07 -4.77 11.00
CA LYS A 68 -18.38 -3.66 11.70
C LYS A 68 -17.62 -2.75 10.75
N VAL A 69 -16.86 -3.33 9.84
CA VAL A 69 -16.10 -2.63 8.81
C VAL A 69 -16.20 -3.42 7.51
N LYS A 70 -16.07 -2.75 6.36
CA LYS A 70 -16.01 -3.44 5.06
C LYS A 70 -14.77 -4.35 5.00
N LEU A 71 -14.88 -5.47 4.30
CA LEU A 71 -13.74 -6.38 4.12
C LEU A 71 -12.55 -5.67 3.48
N THR A 72 -12.80 -4.81 2.49
CA THR A 72 -11.75 -4.01 1.83
C THR A 72 -10.98 -3.13 2.80
N THR A 73 -11.66 -2.46 3.74
CA THR A 73 -11.03 -1.65 4.81
C THR A 73 -10.17 -2.53 5.71
N TRP A 74 -10.69 -3.70 6.11
CA TRP A 74 -9.95 -4.63 6.95
C TRP A 74 -8.72 -5.20 6.25
N LEU A 75 -8.83 -5.60 4.98
CA LEU A 75 -7.70 -6.09 4.18
C LEU A 75 -6.59 -5.05 4.05
N HIS A 76 -6.93 -3.82 3.69
CA HIS A 76 -5.95 -2.73 3.58
C HIS A 76 -5.29 -2.40 4.93
N ARG A 77 -6.03 -2.50 6.05
CA ARG A 77 -5.46 -2.35 7.39
C ARG A 77 -4.45 -3.46 7.71
N VAL A 78 -4.76 -4.72 7.35
CA VAL A 78 -3.82 -5.84 7.53
C VAL A 78 -2.55 -5.59 6.73
N LEU A 79 -2.68 -5.23 5.45
CA LEU A 79 -1.54 -4.94 4.57
C LEU A 79 -0.73 -3.75 5.08
N HIS A 80 -1.37 -2.65 5.46
CA HIS A 80 -0.67 -1.47 5.99
C HIS A 80 0.13 -1.78 7.26
N ASN A 81 -0.43 -2.56 8.17
CA ASN A 81 0.30 -3.00 9.38
C ASN A 81 1.54 -3.83 9.02
N LYS A 82 1.42 -4.72 8.02
CA LYS A 82 2.56 -5.50 7.51
C LYS A 82 3.65 -4.60 6.93
N PHE A 83 3.26 -3.58 6.16
CA PHE A 83 4.19 -2.58 5.64
C PHE A 83 4.91 -1.81 6.75
N VAL A 84 4.20 -1.34 7.78
CA VAL A 84 4.81 -0.66 8.93
C VAL A 84 5.79 -1.58 9.67
N ASP A 85 5.46 -2.85 9.83
CA ASP A 85 6.35 -3.84 10.45
C ASP A 85 7.59 -4.10 9.59
N HIS A 86 7.44 -4.14 8.26
CA HIS A 86 8.55 -4.22 7.31
C HIS A 86 9.51 -3.03 7.46
N LEU A 87 9.01 -1.78 7.48
CA LEU A 87 9.83 -0.59 7.70
C LEU A 87 10.57 -0.61 9.04
N ARG A 88 9.91 -1.06 10.10
CA ARG A 88 10.55 -1.20 11.43
C ARG A 88 11.70 -2.21 11.42
N LYS A 89 11.55 -3.32 10.70
CA LYS A 89 12.62 -4.31 10.54
C LYS A 89 13.80 -3.72 9.78
N GLN A 90 13.55 -3.05 8.65
CA GLN A 90 14.59 -2.37 7.88
C GLN A 90 15.35 -1.33 8.71
N SER A 91 14.64 -0.47 9.46
CA SER A 91 15.29 0.56 10.29
C SER A 91 16.12 0.00 11.44
N LYS A 92 15.75 -1.17 11.98
CA LYS A 92 16.55 -1.87 12.99
C LYS A 92 17.80 -2.49 12.36
N PHE A 93 17.69 -3.05 11.17
CA PHE A 93 18.79 -3.65 10.44
C PHE A 93 19.82 -2.57 10.04
N SER A 94 19.37 -1.45 9.47
CA SER A 94 20.24 -0.31 9.14
C SER A 94 20.98 0.27 10.36
N ARG A 95 20.34 0.30 11.53
CA ARG A 95 21.00 0.74 12.78
C ARG A 95 22.03 -0.25 13.31
N SER A 96 21.92 -1.54 12.98
CA SER A 96 22.89 -2.56 13.36
C SER A 96 24.06 -2.64 12.35
N GLU A 97 23.89 -2.11 11.14
CA GLU A 97 24.91 -2.07 10.10
C GLU A 97 25.72 -0.78 10.06
N ASP A 98 25.45 0.21 10.91
CA ASP A 98 26.24 1.45 11.06
C ASP A 98 27.71 1.20 11.51
N TYR A 99 28.13 -0.06 11.60
CA TYR A 99 29.53 -0.46 11.74
C TYR A 99 30.19 -1.03 10.48
N ALA A 100 29.49 -1.06 9.34
CA ALA A 100 30.09 -1.51 8.08
C ALA A 100 29.45 -0.73 6.90
N ASN A 101 30.22 0.23 6.37
CA ASN A 101 30.01 0.88 5.09
C ASN A 101 29.16 0.05 4.10
N LEU A 102 27.97 0.51 3.75
CA LEU A 102 27.44 0.28 2.40
C LEU A 102 26.56 1.41 1.95
N ALA A 103 26.93 1.98 0.82
CA ALA A 103 26.22 2.98 0.06
C ALA A 103 24.75 2.58 -0.17
N LEU A 104 23.87 3.52 0.05
CA LEU A 104 22.48 3.49 -0.40
C LEU A 104 22.45 3.24 -1.90
N GLN A 105 22.19 2.02 -2.30
CA GLN A 105 21.80 1.74 -3.68
C GLN A 105 20.36 2.18 -3.84
N ALA A 106 20.15 3.18 -4.67
CA ALA A 106 18.84 3.49 -5.23
C ALA A 106 18.26 2.23 -5.89
N PRO A 107 16.94 1.98 -5.79
CA PRO A 107 16.33 0.81 -6.44
C PRO A 107 16.67 0.80 -7.91
N ALA A 108 17.15 -0.35 -8.39
CA ALA A 108 17.49 -0.55 -9.79
C ALA A 108 16.27 -0.20 -10.66
N SER A 109 16.49 0.67 -11.64
CA SER A 109 15.51 0.97 -12.67
C SER A 109 15.21 -0.31 -13.45
N PHE A 110 13.99 -0.79 -13.35
CA PHE A 110 13.49 -1.85 -14.22
C PHE A 110 13.25 -1.24 -15.60
N GLU A 111 14.02 -1.69 -16.59
CA GLU A 111 13.73 -1.42 -18.00
C GLU A 111 12.64 -2.39 -18.49
N PRO A 112 11.49 -1.90 -18.92
CA PRO A 112 10.58 -2.65 -19.75
C PRO A 112 10.48 -2.01 -21.13
N GLU A 113 10.68 -2.82 -22.15
CA GLU A 113 10.48 -2.43 -23.54
C GLU A 113 9.03 -1.97 -23.81
N GLN A 114 8.96 -0.82 -24.44
CA GLN A 114 7.89 -0.27 -25.31
C GLN A 114 6.44 -0.18 -24.81
N GLN A 115 6.12 1.05 -24.32
CA GLN A 115 4.86 1.80 -24.61
C GLN A 115 5.00 3.22 -24.04
N SER A 116 5.40 4.20 -24.88
CA SER A 116 6.21 5.34 -24.45
C SER A 116 5.52 6.60 -23.93
N GLN A 117 4.22 6.79 -23.92
CA GLN A 117 3.64 8.06 -23.43
C GLN A 117 2.81 7.95 -22.14
N GLN A 118 2.19 6.81 -21.86
CA GLN A 118 1.51 6.59 -20.60
C GLN A 118 2.46 6.13 -19.48
N ARG A 119 3.60 5.55 -19.85
CA ARG A 119 4.64 5.12 -18.89
C ARG A 119 5.40 6.29 -18.32
N ASP A 120 5.81 7.27 -19.12
CA ASP A 120 6.53 8.45 -18.65
C ASP A 120 5.76 9.20 -17.55
N THR A 121 4.43 9.36 -17.73
CA THR A 121 3.56 9.99 -16.72
C THR A 121 3.38 9.13 -15.45
N ILE A 122 3.41 7.81 -15.59
CA ILE A 122 3.31 6.88 -14.44
C ILE A 122 4.62 6.88 -13.65
N ASP A 123 5.76 6.89 -14.34
CA ASP A 123 7.09 6.91 -13.74
C ASP A 123 7.38 8.25 -13.05
N GLU A 124 7.00 9.39 -13.64
CA GLU A 124 7.07 10.70 -12.99
C GLU A 124 6.24 10.77 -11.72
N PHE A 125 5.00 10.25 -11.76
CA PHE A 125 4.14 10.22 -10.58
C PHE A 125 4.69 9.28 -9.48
N ALA A 126 5.29 8.15 -9.85
CA ALA A 126 5.95 7.25 -8.91
C ALA A 126 7.17 7.92 -8.24
N GLN A 127 7.97 8.67 -9.00
CA GLN A 127 9.10 9.43 -8.47
C GLN A 127 8.66 10.53 -7.50
N VAL A 128 7.60 11.27 -7.83
CA VAL A 128 7.00 12.27 -6.93
C VAL A 128 6.51 11.61 -5.64
N LEU A 129 5.81 10.48 -5.75
CA LEU A 129 5.32 9.75 -4.57
C LEU A 129 6.46 9.21 -3.70
N ALA A 130 7.57 8.78 -4.28
CA ALA A 130 8.73 8.29 -3.54
C ALA A 130 9.34 9.34 -2.61
N GLN A 131 9.22 10.63 -2.95
CA GLN A 131 9.70 11.75 -2.12
C GLN A 131 8.72 12.12 -0.99
N VAL A 132 7.49 11.59 -1.01
CA VAL A 132 6.50 11.87 0.04
C VAL A 132 6.73 10.92 1.23
N PRO A 133 6.78 11.44 2.49
CA PRO A 133 6.89 10.58 3.68
C PRO A 133 5.82 9.49 3.71
N GLU A 134 6.19 8.28 4.15
CA GLU A 134 5.38 7.05 4.01
C GLU A 134 3.95 7.20 4.54
N ASN A 135 3.77 7.77 5.73
CA ASN A 135 2.43 7.96 6.31
C ASN A 135 1.55 8.92 5.50
N GLN A 136 2.16 9.95 4.90
CA GLN A 136 1.45 10.89 4.02
C GLN A 136 1.11 10.23 2.69
N ARG A 137 2.05 9.46 2.13
CA ARG A 137 1.86 8.65 0.92
C ARG A 137 0.74 7.64 1.11
N ALA A 138 0.74 6.89 2.22
CA ALA A 138 -0.31 5.94 2.56
C ALA A 138 -1.70 6.59 2.58
N ALA A 139 -1.86 7.72 3.28
CA ALA A 139 -3.12 8.44 3.35
C ALA A 139 -3.60 8.92 1.96
N LEU A 140 -2.70 9.46 1.13
CA LEU A 140 -3.02 9.89 -0.22
C LEU A 140 -3.46 8.74 -1.12
N LEU A 141 -2.74 7.62 -1.10
CA LEU A 141 -3.06 6.43 -1.88
C LEU A 141 -4.42 5.85 -1.50
N LEU A 142 -4.71 5.74 -0.21
CA LEU A 142 -5.99 5.21 0.28
C LEU A 142 -7.18 6.07 -0.17
N VAL A 143 -7.08 7.40 -0.01
CA VAL A 143 -8.19 8.29 -0.38
C VAL A 143 -8.32 8.46 -1.90
N HIS A 144 -7.21 8.77 -2.60
CA HIS A 144 -7.29 9.20 -3.99
C HIS A 144 -7.18 8.08 -5.02
N ARG A 145 -6.57 6.95 -4.67
CA ARG A 145 -6.41 5.81 -5.60
C ARG A 145 -7.29 4.63 -5.24
N GLN A 146 -7.48 4.35 -3.95
CA GLN A 146 -8.31 3.24 -3.48
C GLN A 146 -9.76 3.67 -3.20
N GLY A 147 -10.04 4.99 -3.14
CA GLY A 147 -11.39 5.52 -2.98
C GLY A 147 -11.97 5.40 -1.57
N PHE A 148 -11.14 5.19 -0.55
CA PHE A 148 -11.60 5.15 0.84
C PHE A 148 -11.99 6.54 1.33
N SER A 149 -13.03 6.60 2.15
CA SER A 149 -13.38 7.80 2.90
C SER A 149 -12.30 8.15 3.95
N ILE A 150 -12.32 9.37 4.46
CA ILE A 150 -11.40 9.80 5.54
C ILE A 150 -11.55 8.90 6.77
N GLY A 151 -12.79 8.51 7.12
CA GLY A 151 -13.06 7.62 8.24
C GLY A 151 -12.45 6.22 8.05
N GLU A 152 -12.69 5.60 6.88
CA GLU A 152 -12.09 4.31 6.55
C GLU A 152 -10.56 4.38 6.51
N THR A 153 -10.01 5.46 5.96
CA THR A 153 -8.55 5.70 5.93
C THR A 153 -7.99 5.85 7.35
N ALA A 154 -8.69 6.54 8.25
CA ALA A 154 -8.32 6.67 9.65
C ALA A 154 -8.29 5.29 10.35
N GLU A 155 -9.27 4.44 10.08
CA GLU A 155 -9.31 3.05 10.58
C GLU A 155 -8.15 2.20 10.04
N ILE A 156 -7.84 2.32 8.73
CA ILE A 156 -6.73 1.59 8.10
C ILE A 156 -5.39 2.01 8.72
N LEU A 157 -5.17 3.31 8.89
CA LEU A 157 -3.92 3.87 9.42
C LEU A 157 -3.84 3.85 10.95
N ASN A 158 -4.90 3.44 11.64
CA ASN A 158 -5.04 3.48 13.11
C ASN A 158 -4.80 4.91 13.69
N LEU A 159 -5.47 5.89 13.09
CA LEU A 159 -5.38 7.31 13.41
C LEU A 159 -6.76 7.90 13.69
N SER A 160 -6.79 9.12 14.24
CA SER A 160 -8.03 9.92 14.29
C SER A 160 -8.33 10.54 12.92
N ASN A 161 -9.59 10.90 12.67
CA ASN A 161 -10.00 11.62 11.45
C ASN A 161 -9.23 12.94 11.28
N ALA A 162 -9.01 13.69 12.37
CA ALA A 162 -8.24 14.93 12.35
C ALA A 162 -6.76 14.71 11.98
N ALA A 163 -6.13 13.66 12.51
CA ALA A 163 -4.77 13.28 12.15
C ALA A 163 -4.67 12.86 10.68
N THR A 164 -5.63 12.10 10.17
CA THR A 164 -5.71 11.68 8.77
C THR A 164 -5.86 12.89 7.83
N GLN A 165 -6.75 13.85 8.16
CA GLN A 165 -6.89 15.10 7.41
C GLN A 165 -5.58 15.91 7.38
N SER A 166 -4.88 15.98 8.51
CA SER A 166 -3.58 16.65 8.61
C SER A 166 -2.51 15.96 7.74
N LEU A 167 -2.48 14.61 7.71
CA LEU A 167 -1.60 13.86 6.81
C LEU A 167 -1.90 14.14 5.34
N LEU A 168 -3.17 14.13 4.94
CA LEU A 168 -3.59 14.44 3.58
C LEU A 168 -3.19 15.86 3.16
N ALA A 169 -3.37 16.84 4.04
CA ALA A 169 -2.98 18.23 3.77
C ALA A 169 -1.46 18.39 3.60
N ARG A 170 -0.67 17.73 4.45
CA ARG A 170 0.80 17.70 4.35
C ARG A 170 1.27 16.96 3.10
N GLY A 171 0.69 15.80 2.81
CA GLY A 171 1.02 15.00 1.64
C GLY A 171 0.75 15.75 0.33
N ARG A 172 -0.38 16.45 0.21
CA ARG A 172 -0.66 17.32 -0.96
C ARG A 172 0.36 18.44 -1.14
N ARG A 173 0.86 19.00 -0.04
CA ARG A 173 1.96 20.00 -0.10
C ARG A 173 3.27 19.36 -0.54
N ALA A 174 3.60 18.20 -0.01
CA ALA A 174 4.81 17.46 -0.37
C ALA A 174 4.83 17.09 -1.87
N ILE A 175 3.70 16.59 -2.43
CA ILE A 175 3.58 16.32 -3.86
C ILE A 175 3.85 17.57 -4.70
N ARG A 176 3.23 18.70 -4.34
CA ARG A 176 3.45 19.95 -5.08
C ARG A 176 4.91 20.41 -5.05
N SER A 177 5.58 20.26 -3.93
CA SER A 177 7.00 20.60 -3.79
C SER A 177 7.88 19.67 -4.62
N ALA A 178 7.60 18.36 -4.60
CA ALA A 178 8.34 17.37 -5.35
C ALA A 178 8.17 17.56 -6.88
N ASP A 179 6.95 17.81 -7.35
CA ASP A 179 6.67 18.10 -8.78
C ASP A 179 7.41 19.34 -9.27
N LEU A 180 7.47 20.41 -8.45
CA LEU A 180 8.21 21.62 -8.78
C LEU A 180 9.73 21.38 -8.87
N ASN A 181 10.28 20.51 -8.04
CA ASN A 181 11.70 20.18 -8.08
C ASN A 181 12.06 19.36 -9.32
N LEU A 182 11.27 18.35 -9.64
CA LEU A 182 11.47 17.53 -10.84
C LEU A 182 11.43 18.38 -12.13
N ARG A 183 10.47 19.31 -12.23
CA ARG A 183 10.37 20.21 -13.38
C ARG A 183 11.55 21.18 -13.52
N ARG A 184 12.21 21.55 -12.42
CA ARG A 184 13.43 22.38 -12.47
C ARG A 184 14.61 21.59 -12.98
N GLU A 185 14.79 20.34 -12.50
CA GLU A 185 15.87 19.46 -12.93
C GLU A 185 15.79 19.10 -14.43
N THR A 186 14.56 18.96 -14.98
CA THR A 186 14.35 18.68 -16.42
C THR A 186 14.54 19.91 -17.32
N HIS A 187 14.57 21.12 -16.78
CA HIS A 187 14.80 22.35 -17.58
C HIS A 187 16.27 22.84 -17.53
N GLU A 188 17.13 22.24 -16.72
CA GLU A 188 18.56 22.59 -16.61
C GLU A 188 19.47 21.69 -17.48
N HIS A 189 18.89 20.80 -18.30
CA HIS A 189 19.57 19.93 -19.28
C HIS A 189 19.06 20.25 -20.68
#